data_6cd5e360b67800f4728a4c8ef1f7cb39
#
_entry.id   6cd5e360b67800f4728a4c8ef1f7cb39
#
_cell.length_a   1.000
_cell.length_b   1.000
_cell.length_c   1.000
_cell.angle_alpha   90.00
_cell.angle_beta   90.00
_cell.angle_gamma   90.00
#
_symmetry.space_group_name_H-M   'P 1'
#
loop_
_entity.id
_entity.type
_entity.pdbx_description
1 polymer ?
#
loop_
_entity_poly.entity_id
_entity_poly.type
_entity_poly.pdbx_seq_one_letter_code
_entity_poly.pdbx_strand_id
1 'polypeptide(L)' 'MTLSNQVKDSLRDAQQNLRNALSFAARTESAYTSKHIADMLSKIEAIIDTEHIITQIEENTENNDLPF' A
#
# COMPACT_ATOMS: atom_id res chain seq x y z
N MET A 1 -8.12 -13.47 -1.83
CA MET A 1 -8.85 -12.47 -2.60
C MET A 1 -7.93 -11.33 -2.99
N THR A 2 -7.84 -11.04 -4.26
CA THR A 2 -6.98 -9.96 -4.74
C THR A 2 -7.80 -8.71 -5.03
N LEU A 3 -7.14 -7.56 -4.95
CA LEU A 3 -7.76 -6.29 -5.30
C LEU A 3 -7.92 -6.19 -6.82
N SER A 4 -8.95 -5.49 -7.25
CA SER A 4 -9.12 -5.18 -8.67
C SER A 4 -8.00 -4.24 -9.13
N ASN A 5 -7.72 -4.23 -10.43
CA ASN A 5 -6.70 -3.34 -10.99
C ASN A 5 -7.04 -1.87 -10.73
N GLN A 6 -8.30 -1.54 -10.78
CA GLN A 6 -8.77 -0.19 -10.53
C GLN A 6 -8.44 0.27 -9.11
N VAL A 7 -8.65 -0.60 -8.13
CA VAL A 7 -8.32 -0.31 -6.74
C VAL A 7 -6.81 -0.25 -6.53
N LYS A 8 -6.06 -1.17 -7.12
CA LYS A 8 -4.60 -1.15 -7.04
C LYS A 8 -4.02 0.15 -7.59
N ASP A 9 -4.47 0.56 -8.75
CA ASP A 9 -3.97 1.78 -9.38
C ASP A 9 -4.31 3.01 -8.54
N SER A 10 -5.52 3.05 -8.00
CA SER A 10 -5.94 4.15 -7.13
C SER A 10 -5.12 4.21 -5.85
N LEU A 11 -4.81 3.06 -5.26
CA LEU A 11 -3.97 3.01 -4.06
C LEU A 11 -2.54 3.46 -4.35
N ARG A 12 -2.00 3.10 -5.50
CA ARG A 12 -0.66 3.55 -5.89
C ARG A 12 -0.61 5.05 -6.14
N ASP A 13 -1.65 5.59 -6.75
CA ASP A 13 -1.77 7.04 -6.93
C ASP A 13 -1.84 7.75 -5.57
N ALA A 14 -2.64 7.20 -4.66
CA ALA A 14 -2.75 7.75 -3.30
C ALA A 14 -1.41 7.67 -2.56
N GLN A 15 -0.69 6.57 -2.71
CA GLN A 15 0.64 6.40 -2.13
C GLN A 15 1.59 7.50 -2.62
N GLN A 16 1.63 7.72 -3.92
CA GLN A 16 2.50 8.75 -4.48
C GLN A 16 2.10 10.14 -4.02
N ASN A 17 0.79 10.42 -3.99
CA ASN A 17 0.29 11.71 -3.52
C ASN A 17 0.61 11.95 -2.05
N LEU A 18 0.51 10.91 -1.21
CA LEU A 18 0.86 11.03 0.20
C LEU A 18 2.36 11.22 0.41
N ARG A 19 3.19 10.59 -0.40
CA ARG A 19 4.64 10.84 -0.36
C ARG A 19 4.97 12.28 -0.71
N ASN A 20 4.31 12.82 -1.72
CA ASN A 20 4.47 14.22 -2.09
C ASN A 20 4.00 15.14 -0.97
N ALA A 21 2.84 14.85 -0.39
CA ALA A 21 2.30 15.63 0.73
C ALA A 21 3.24 15.61 1.93
N LEU A 22 3.79 14.43 2.25
CA LEU A 22 4.73 14.30 3.36
C LEU A 22 5.99 15.12 3.12
N SER A 23 6.50 15.09 1.90
CA SER A 23 7.69 15.86 1.53
C SER A 23 7.48 17.35 1.73
N PHE A 24 6.31 17.87 1.34
CA PHE A 24 5.97 19.27 1.55
C PHE A 24 5.71 19.57 3.02
N ALA A 25 4.97 18.71 3.71
CA ALA A 25 4.63 18.92 5.11
C ALA A 25 5.86 18.93 6.02
N ALA A 26 6.86 18.12 5.70
CA ALA A 26 8.10 18.07 6.47
C ALA A 26 8.83 19.41 6.47
N ARG A 27 8.58 20.25 5.48
CA ARG A 27 9.24 21.57 5.36
C ARG A 27 8.41 22.69 5.94
N THR A 28 7.08 22.59 5.89
CA THR A 28 6.20 23.73 6.12
C THR A 28 5.21 23.53 7.25
N GLU A 29 4.97 22.27 7.64
CA GLU A 29 3.95 21.96 8.62
C GLU A 29 4.56 21.48 9.93
N SER A 30 3.69 21.34 10.94
CA SER A 30 4.11 20.83 12.23
C SER A 30 4.48 19.34 12.16
N ALA A 31 5.26 18.88 13.13
CA ALA A 31 5.58 17.46 13.25
C ALA A 31 4.33 16.59 13.41
N TYR A 32 3.29 17.14 14.04
CA TYR A 32 2.02 16.43 14.20
C TYR A 32 1.37 16.10 12.85
N THR A 33 1.32 17.09 11.95
CA THR A 33 0.76 16.90 10.60
C THR A 33 1.59 15.90 9.80
N SER A 34 2.91 16.03 9.83
CA SER A 34 3.81 15.11 9.14
C SER A 34 3.64 13.68 9.64
N LYS A 35 3.50 13.50 10.96
CA LYS A 35 3.29 12.19 11.54
C LYS A 35 1.99 11.54 11.04
N HIS A 36 0.91 12.30 10.98
CA HIS A 36 -0.37 11.78 10.51
C HIS A 36 -0.33 11.40 9.04
N ILE A 37 0.34 12.20 8.21
CA ILE A 37 0.51 11.86 6.79
C ILE A 37 1.35 10.58 6.66
N ALA A 38 2.42 10.45 7.42
CA ALA A 38 3.27 9.26 7.42
C ALA A 38 2.48 8.01 7.85
N ASP A 39 1.59 8.15 8.85
CA ASP A 39 0.74 7.05 9.30
C ASP A 39 -0.22 6.60 8.19
N MET A 40 -0.83 7.54 7.48
CA MET A 40 -1.71 7.21 6.36
C MET A 40 -0.96 6.51 5.24
N LEU A 41 0.22 6.99 4.91
CA LEU A 41 1.08 6.37 3.91
C LEU A 41 1.44 4.96 4.30
N SER A 42 1.83 4.74 5.55
CA SER A 42 2.17 3.43 6.07
C SER A 42 1.01 2.45 5.94
N LYS A 43 -0.21 2.90 6.23
CA LYS A 43 -1.41 2.06 6.11
C LYS A 43 -1.71 1.68 4.66
N ILE A 44 -1.55 2.61 3.74
CA ILE A 44 -1.74 2.32 2.32
C ILE A 44 -0.68 1.34 1.82
N GLU A 45 0.56 1.54 2.21
CA GLU A 45 1.65 0.63 1.84
C GLU A 45 1.43 -0.78 2.40
N ALA A 46 0.89 -0.88 3.61
CA ALA A 46 0.56 -2.17 4.19
C ALA A 46 -0.51 -2.92 3.37
N ILE A 47 -1.51 -2.21 2.86
CA ILE A 47 -2.53 -2.82 2.01
C ILE A 47 -1.92 -3.32 0.71
N ILE A 48 -1.08 -2.52 0.07
CA ILE A 48 -0.42 -2.88 -1.18
C ILE A 48 0.48 -4.11 -0.97
N ASP A 49 1.28 -4.10 0.09
CA ASP A 49 2.19 -5.20 0.40
C ASP A 49 1.44 -6.48 0.74
N THR A 50 0.36 -6.37 1.52
CA THR A 50 -0.47 -7.52 1.89
C THR A 50 -1.11 -8.13 0.66
N GLU A 51 -1.62 -7.32 -0.24
CA GLU A 51 -2.21 -7.81 -1.48
C GLU A 51 -1.19 -8.57 -2.32
N HIS A 52 0.02 -8.05 -2.40
CA HIS A 52 1.10 -8.69 -3.15
C HIS A 52 1.45 -10.06 -2.56
N ILE A 53 1.54 -10.16 -1.24
CA ILE A 53 1.84 -11.40 -0.55
C ILE A 53 0.72 -12.43 -0.78
N ILE A 54 -0.53 -12.01 -0.67
CA ILE A 54 -1.68 -12.89 -0.89
C ILE A 54 -1.68 -13.42 -2.32
N THR A 55 -1.39 -12.58 -3.29
CA THR A 55 -1.29 -12.99 -4.69
C THR A 55 -0.21 -14.05 -4.88
N GLN A 56 0.95 -13.88 -4.27
CA GLN A 56 2.03 -14.86 -4.33
C GLN A 56 1.63 -16.19 -3.71
N ILE A 57 0.95 -16.17 -2.58
CA ILE A 57 0.47 -17.38 -1.92
C ILE A 57 -0.54 -18.10 -2.80
N GLU A 58 -1.48 -17.38 -3.38
CA GLU A 58 -2.47 -17.95 -4.28
C GLU A 58 -1.83 -18.59 -5.50
N GLU A 59 -0.87 -17.93 -6.12
CA GLU A 59 -0.13 -18.45 -7.27
C GLU A 59 0.64 -19.72 -6.90
N ASN A 60 1.32 -19.70 -5.78
CA ASN A 60 2.08 -20.87 -5.32
C ASN A 60 1.17 -22.06 -5.04
N THR A 61 0.02 -21.82 -4.45
CA THR A 61 -0.95 -22.87 -4.17
C THR A 61 -1.46 -23.49 -5.47
N GLU A 62 -1.78 -22.68 -6.45
CA GLU A 62 -2.23 -23.16 -7.75
C GLU A 62 -1.15 -23.93 -8.48
N ASN A 63 0.09 -23.40 -8.49
CA ASN A 63 1.18 -24.00 -9.22
C ASN A 63 1.70 -25.29 -8.60
N ASN A 64 1.65 -25.37 -7.28
CA ASN A 64 2.16 -26.52 -6.56
C ASN A 64 1.18 -27.67 -6.44
N ASP A 65 -0.09 -27.42 -6.73
CA ASP A 65 -1.11 -28.45 -6.68
C ASP A 65 -1.05 -29.22 -5.35
N LEU A 66 -1.11 -28.49 -4.27
CA LEU A 66 -0.93 -29.06 -2.94
C LEU A 66 -1.98 -30.12 -2.63
N PRO A 67 -1.56 -31.24 -2.07
CA PRO A 67 -2.44 -32.40 -1.89
C PRO A 67 -3.27 -32.36 -0.60
N PHE A 68 -3.69 -31.25 -0.18
CA PHE A 68 -4.54 -31.19 1.01
C PHE A 68 -5.70 -30.24 0.86
#